data_02dd832e6152cbcd9467a22250483484
#
_entry.id   02dd832e6152cbcd9467a22250483484
#
_cell.length_a   1.000
_cell.length_b   1.000
_cell.length_c   1.000
_cell.angle_alpha   90.00
_cell.angle_beta   90.00
_cell.angle_gamma   90.00
#
_symmetry.space_group_name_H-M   'P 1'
#
loop_
_entity.id
_entity.type
_entity.pdbx_description
1 polymer ?
#
loop_
_entity_poly.entity_id
_entity_poly.type
_entity_poly.pdbx_seq_one_letter_code
_entity_poly.pdbx_strand_id
1 'polypeptide(L)'
;MAKHRLLFVCLGNICRSPMAEGAFRRVAQEEGLLDRFEIDSAGLGNWHLGQAPDTRAQAAAADRDIDISSQSARQVTPADFAHFDLLLAMDSMNHAELTELAPPDAQHKIRCFLDFAPHANTRDVPDPFYGGREGFDHALDLIEEAARGLLTELLDGEGARHGEVAGRPSRLGLRPRTSG
;
A
#
# COMPACT_ATOMS: atom_id res chain seq x y z
N MET A 1 -20.20 -9.46 0.51
CA MET A 1 -18.96 -9.82 0.58
C MET A 1 -18.15 -8.97 1.45
N ALA A 2 -17.38 -9.55 2.27
CA ALA A 2 -16.54 -8.79 3.16
C ALA A 2 -15.47 -8.09 2.36
N LYS A 3 -15.10 -6.92 2.77
CA LYS A 3 -14.05 -6.19 2.10
C LYS A 3 -12.72 -6.58 2.68
N HIS A 4 -11.69 -6.44 1.86
CA HIS A 4 -10.32 -6.48 2.36
C HIS A 4 -10.00 -5.07 2.89
N ARG A 5 -9.46 -4.99 4.09
CA ARG A 5 -9.15 -3.71 4.72
C ARG A 5 -7.65 -3.54 4.83
N LEU A 6 -7.12 -2.55 4.15
CA LEU A 6 -5.68 -2.36 4.00
C LEU A 6 -5.25 -1.01 4.54
N LEU A 7 -4.20 -0.98 5.35
CA LEU A 7 -3.64 0.26 5.87
C LEU A 7 -2.19 0.37 5.44
N PHE A 8 -1.86 1.44 4.72
CA PHE A 8 -0.48 1.67 4.30
C PHE A 8 0.19 2.61 5.28
N VAL A 9 1.37 2.27 5.76
CA VAL A 9 2.02 2.97 6.87
C VAL A 9 3.43 3.39 6.52
N CYS A 10 3.75 4.65 6.72
CA CYS A 10 5.12 5.12 6.65
C CYS A 10 5.40 5.98 7.88
N LEU A 11 6.50 6.70 7.88
CA LEU A 11 6.87 7.45 9.07
C LEU A 11 5.95 8.64 9.30
N GLY A 12 5.78 9.50 8.32
CA GLY A 12 5.03 10.74 8.50
C GLY A 12 3.68 10.84 7.84
N ASN A 13 3.34 9.86 7.02
CA ASN A 13 2.07 9.84 6.30
C ASN A 13 1.88 11.05 5.37
N ILE A 14 2.94 11.54 4.76
CA ILE A 14 2.80 12.61 3.77
C ILE A 14 3.45 12.28 2.43
N CYS A 15 4.25 11.24 2.32
CA CYS A 15 4.87 10.88 1.04
C CYS A 15 4.56 9.45 0.65
N ARG A 16 5.26 8.49 1.25
CA ARG A 16 5.20 7.11 0.77
C ARG A 16 3.85 6.44 0.96
N SER A 17 3.28 6.51 2.16
CA SER A 17 2.02 5.82 2.39
C SER A 17 0.86 6.48 1.66
N PRO A 18 0.79 7.81 1.51
CA PRO A 18 -0.25 8.38 0.67
C PRO A 18 -0.13 7.95 -0.79
N MET A 19 1.10 7.87 -1.32
CA MET A 19 1.30 7.41 -2.69
C MET A 19 0.91 5.95 -2.83
N ALA A 20 1.20 5.13 -1.81
CA ALA A 20 0.84 3.72 -1.85
C ALA A 20 -0.68 3.53 -1.80
N GLU A 21 -1.35 4.30 -0.96
CA GLU A 21 -2.81 4.25 -0.90
C GLU A 21 -3.38 4.63 -2.26
N GLY A 22 -2.90 5.72 -2.85
CA GLY A 22 -3.39 6.18 -4.14
C GLY A 22 -3.13 5.18 -5.25
N ALA A 23 -1.94 4.60 -5.26
CA ALA A 23 -1.57 3.65 -6.29
C ALA A 23 -2.43 2.39 -6.20
N PHE A 24 -2.68 1.89 -4.99
CA PHE A 24 -3.50 0.70 -4.86
C PHE A 24 -4.94 0.99 -5.26
N ARG A 25 -5.47 2.16 -4.91
CA ARG A 25 -6.82 2.53 -5.33
C ARG A 25 -6.90 2.55 -6.86
N ARG A 26 -5.85 3.07 -7.51
CA ARG A 26 -5.86 3.15 -8.95
C ARG A 26 -5.83 1.77 -9.60
N VAL A 27 -4.97 0.89 -9.09
CA VAL A 27 -4.87 -0.46 -9.63
C VAL A 27 -6.18 -1.20 -9.43
N ALA A 28 -6.79 -1.09 -8.26
CA ALA A 28 -8.06 -1.77 -8.00
C ALA A 28 -9.16 -1.20 -8.87
N GLN A 29 -9.15 0.11 -9.09
CA GLN A 29 -10.17 0.73 -9.93
C GLN A 29 -10.04 0.28 -11.37
N GLU A 30 -8.83 0.17 -11.88
CA GLU A 30 -8.61 -0.28 -13.26
C GLU A 30 -9.16 -1.68 -13.49
N GLU A 31 -9.17 -2.50 -12.45
CA GLU A 31 -9.68 -3.85 -12.57
C GLU A 31 -11.16 -3.96 -12.19
N GLY A 32 -11.79 -2.84 -11.88
CA GLY A 32 -13.19 -2.84 -11.50
C GLY A 32 -13.47 -3.42 -10.13
N LEU A 33 -12.46 -3.39 -9.24
CA LEU A 33 -12.57 -4.05 -7.96
C LEU A 33 -12.47 -3.10 -6.77
N LEU A 34 -12.50 -1.78 -7.01
CA LEU A 34 -12.25 -0.84 -5.92
C LEU A 34 -13.20 -1.03 -4.74
N ASP A 35 -14.46 -1.33 -5.00
CA ASP A 35 -15.41 -1.46 -3.91
C ASP A 35 -15.25 -2.75 -3.13
N ARG A 36 -14.28 -3.60 -3.48
CA ARG A 36 -13.97 -4.78 -2.69
C ARG A 36 -12.95 -4.47 -1.59
N PHE A 37 -12.50 -3.23 -1.48
CA PHE A 37 -11.44 -2.85 -0.55
C PHE A 37 -11.82 -1.65 0.27
N GLU A 38 -11.36 -1.66 1.52
CA GLU A 38 -11.36 -0.46 2.34
C GLU A 38 -9.89 -0.08 2.48
N ILE A 39 -9.49 1.10 2.06
CA ILE A 39 -8.09 1.47 1.92
C ILE A 39 -7.84 2.76 2.66
N ASP A 40 -6.78 2.81 3.44
CA ASP A 40 -6.41 4.02 4.18
C ASP A 40 -4.91 4.06 4.36
N SER A 41 -4.39 5.15 4.88
CA SER A 41 -2.97 5.25 5.20
C SER A 41 -2.79 6.01 6.50
N ALA A 42 -1.66 5.82 7.16
CA ALA A 42 -1.37 6.45 8.44
C ALA A 42 0.13 6.54 8.64
N GLY A 43 0.56 7.34 9.58
CA GLY A 43 1.97 7.48 9.92
C GLY A 43 2.25 6.92 11.30
N LEU A 44 3.53 6.60 11.51
CA LEU A 44 3.96 6.20 12.83
C LEU A 44 4.09 7.41 13.73
N GLY A 45 4.48 8.53 13.18
CA GLY A 45 4.60 9.76 13.96
C GLY A 45 3.42 10.68 13.77
N ASN A 46 3.43 11.78 14.50
CA ASN A 46 2.32 12.70 14.45
C ASN A 46 2.74 14.11 14.00
N TRP A 47 3.88 14.23 13.34
CA TRP A 47 4.40 15.53 12.97
C TRP A 47 3.54 16.29 11.99
N HIS A 48 2.79 15.60 11.18
CA HIS A 48 2.07 16.21 10.07
C HIS A 48 0.56 16.04 10.17
N LEU A 49 0.05 15.82 11.39
CA LEU A 49 -1.39 15.54 11.55
C LEU A 49 -2.23 16.57 10.82
N GLY A 50 -3.17 16.09 10.03
CA GLY A 50 -4.13 16.94 9.33
C GLY A 50 -3.60 17.56 8.06
N GLN A 51 -2.33 17.36 7.73
CA GLN A 51 -1.77 17.98 6.54
C GLN A 51 -2.04 17.16 5.29
N ALA A 52 -2.14 17.83 4.16
CA ALA A 52 -2.24 17.15 2.88
C ALA A 52 -0.89 16.48 2.58
N PRO A 53 -0.87 15.52 1.66
CA PRO A 53 0.40 14.93 1.24
C PRO A 53 1.37 15.99 0.70
N ASP A 54 2.65 15.70 0.79
CA ASP A 54 3.70 16.58 0.29
C ASP A 54 3.38 16.96 -1.16
N THR A 55 3.56 18.23 -1.52
CA THR A 55 3.19 18.69 -2.85
C THR A 55 3.98 18.01 -3.95
N ARG A 56 5.23 17.60 -3.66
CA ARG A 56 6.03 16.86 -4.63
C ARG A 56 5.48 15.47 -4.85
N ALA A 57 4.97 14.86 -3.76
CA ALA A 57 4.33 13.54 -3.86
C ALA A 57 3.06 13.66 -4.67
N GLN A 58 2.27 14.71 -4.44
CA GLN A 58 1.05 14.92 -5.20
C GLN A 58 1.35 15.11 -6.68
N ALA A 59 2.40 15.88 -7.00
CA ALA A 59 2.74 16.15 -8.41
C ALA A 59 3.22 14.87 -9.10
N ALA A 60 4.06 14.09 -8.44
CA ALA A 60 4.56 12.86 -9.03
C ALA A 60 3.42 11.87 -9.26
N ALA A 61 2.50 11.78 -8.32
CA ALA A 61 1.36 10.89 -8.46
C ALA A 61 0.41 11.37 -9.56
N ALA A 62 0.16 12.67 -9.62
CA ALA A 62 -0.75 13.23 -10.63
C ALA A 62 -0.25 12.98 -12.04
N ASP A 63 1.07 12.97 -12.24
CA ASP A 63 1.61 12.68 -13.56
C ASP A 63 1.31 11.25 -14.00
N ARG A 64 0.89 10.40 -13.09
CA ARG A 64 0.52 9.02 -13.41
C ARG A 64 -0.97 8.80 -13.23
N ASP A 65 -1.74 9.90 -13.19
CA ASP A 65 -3.19 9.85 -13.01
C ASP A 65 -3.60 9.27 -11.66
N ILE A 66 -2.79 9.49 -10.64
CA ILE A 66 -3.09 9.09 -9.28
C ILE A 66 -3.34 10.36 -8.48
N ASP A 67 -4.54 10.52 -7.96
CA ASP A 67 -4.88 11.73 -7.22
C ASP A 67 -4.87 11.43 -5.73
N ILE A 68 -3.91 12.02 -5.01
CA ILE A 68 -3.84 11.84 -3.57
C ILE A 68 -4.13 13.14 -2.83
N SER A 69 -4.63 14.15 -3.55
CA SER A 69 -4.74 15.49 -2.98
C SER A 69 -5.75 15.61 -1.84
N SER A 70 -6.71 14.70 -1.77
CA SER A 70 -7.72 14.78 -0.72
C SER A 70 -7.36 14.02 0.55
N GLN A 71 -6.20 13.36 0.57
CA GLN A 71 -5.82 12.63 1.76
C GLN A 71 -5.33 13.58 2.85
N SER A 72 -5.43 13.14 4.10
CA SER A 72 -5.02 13.95 5.23
C SER A 72 -4.24 13.06 6.18
N ALA A 73 -3.12 13.54 6.66
CA ALA A 73 -2.23 12.72 7.49
C ALA A 73 -2.87 12.43 8.84
N ARG A 74 -2.71 11.20 9.29
CA ARG A 74 -3.13 10.78 10.62
C ARG A 74 -2.12 9.80 11.20
N GLN A 75 -2.22 9.54 12.48
CA GLN A 75 -1.30 8.62 13.14
C GLN A 75 -1.97 7.28 13.36
N VAL A 76 -1.20 6.21 13.30
CA VAL A 76 -1.69 4.87 13.60
C VAL A 76 -2.22 4.83 15.03
N THR A 77 -3.33 4.15 15.25
CA THR A 77 -3.94 4.01 16.58
C THR A 77 -4.06 2.54 16.93
N PRO A 78 -4.24 2.22 18.20
CA PRO A 78 -4.44 0.81 18.57
C PRO A 78 -5.61 0.15 17.85
N ALA A 79 -6.65 0.90 17.54
CA ALA A 79 -7.81 0.33 16.87
C ALA A 79 -7.47 -0.14 15.46
N ASP A 80 -6.45 0.44 14.84
CA ASP A 80 -6.07 0.04 13.48
C ASP A 80 -5.64 -1.41 13.42
N PHE A 81 -5.00 -1.90 14.48
CA PHE A 81 -4.51 -3.29 14.47
C PHE A 81 -5.66 -4.29 14.51
N ALA A 82 -6.79 -3.92 15.06
CA ALA A 82 -7.94 -4.80 15.06
C ALA A 82 -8.76 -4.64 13.78
N HIS A 83 -8.81 -3.43 13.25
CA HIS A 83 -9.71 -3.14 12.14
C HIS A 83 -9.18 -3.59 10.78
N PHE A 84 -7.90 -3.38 10.52
CA PHE A 84 -7.36 -3.68 9.21
C PHE A 84 -6.89 -5.12 9.12
N ASP A 85 -7.04 -5.71 7.94
CA ASP A 85 -6.63 -7.09 7.69
C ASP A 85 -5.14 -7.16 7.40
N LEU A 86 -4.59 -6.13 6.78
CA LEU A 86 -3.16 -6.01 6.51
C LEU A 86 -2.70 -4.60 6.79
N LEU A 87 -1.54 -4.48 7.44
CA LEU A 87 -0.87 -3.20 7.63
C LEU A 87 0.43 -3.29 6.85
N LEU A 88 0.58 -2.42 5.87
CA LEU A 88 1.66 -2.54 4.89
C LEU A 88 2.69 -1.46 5.15
N ALA A 89 3.84 -1.87 5.64
CA ALA A 89 4.92 -0.97 6.01
C ALA A 89 5.74 -0.61 4.79
N MET A 90 6.15 0.63 4.68
CA MET A 90 6.90 1.08 3.51
C MET A 90 8.36 0.67 3.56
N ASP A 91 8.90 0.41 4.74
CA ASP A 91 10.29 -0.04 4.84
C ASP A 91 10.47 -0.93 6.07
N SER A 92 11.65 -1.47 6.22
CA SER A 92 11.97 -2.39 7.31
C SER A 92 11.86 -1.72 8.68
N MET A 93 12.21 -0.45 8.77
CA MET A 93 12.11 0.27 10.03
C MET A 93 10.67 0.49 10.42
N ASN A 94 9.83 0.85 9.45
CA ASN A 94 8.41 1.01 9.71
C ASN A 94 7.81 -0.33 10.15
N HIS A 95 8.25 -1.42 9.52
CA HIS A 95 7.77 -2.75 9.87
C HIS A 95 8.11 -3.09 11.31
N ALA A 96 9.35 -2.83 11.70
CA ALA A 96 9.80 -3.15 13.06
C ALA A 96 9.01 -2.34 14.10
N GLU A 97 8.82 -1.06 13.81
CA GLU A 97 8.12 -0.21 14.77
C GLU A 97 6.65 -0.57 14.87
N LEU A 98 6.00 -0.88 13.75
CA LEU A 98 4.62 -1.34 13.79
C LEU A 98 4.49 -2.64 14.58
N THR A 99 5.45 -3.54 14.39
CA THR A 99 5.42 -4.83 15.10
C THR A 99 5.50 -4.60 16.61
N GLU A 100 6.31 -3.64 17.03
CA GLU A 100 6.41 -3.34 18.44
C GLU A 100 5.12 -2.76 19.00
N LEU A 101 4.41 -1.99 18.21
CA LEU A 101 3.16 -1.37 18.67
C LEU A 101 2.00 -2.35 18.66
N ALA A 102 2.07 -3.39 17.84
CA ALA A 102 0.94 -4.28 17.65
C ALA A 102 0.80 -5.28 18.79
N PRO A 103 -0.42 -5.62 19.17
CA PRO A 103 -0.61 -6.71 20.11
C PRO A 103 -0.17 -8.01 19.47
N PRO A 104 0.20 -9.00 20.27
CA PRO A 104 0.75 -10.24 19.70
C PRO A 104 -0.15 -10.91 18.67
N ASP A 105 -1.45 -10.86 18.85
CA ASP A 105 -2.36 -11.51 17.93
C ASP A 105 -2.57 -10.73 16.64
N ALA A 106 -1.99 -9.56 16.49
CA ALA A 106 -2.10 -8.79 15.26
C ALA A 106 -0.79 -8.70 14.48
N GLN A 107 0.31 -9.22 15.05
CA GLN A 107 1.61 -9.06 14.41
C GLN A 107 1.67 -9.74 13.05
N HIS A 108 0.93 -10.80 12.86
CA HIS A 108 0.92 -11.50 11.57
C HIS A 108 0.31 -10.66 10.45
N LYS A 109 -0.39 -9.59 10.78
CA LYS A 109 -1.00 -8.72 9.78
C LYS A 109 -0.01 -7.73 9.18
N ILE A 110 1.17 -7.58 9.76
CA ILE A 110 2.11 -6.56 9.35
C ILE A 110 3.07 -7.14 8.32
N ARG A 111 3.11 -6.54 7.14
CA ARG A 111 3.96 -7.01 6.06
C ARG A 111 4.68 -5.82 5.44
N CYS A 112 5.83 -6.04 4.88
CA CYS A 112 6.48 -5.01 4.09
C CYS A 112 5.80 -4.95 2.74
N PHE A 113 5.46 -3.75 2.29
CA PHE A 113 4.73 -3.60 1.03
C PHE A 113 5.52 -4.16 -0.14
N LEU A 114 6.83 -3.95 -0.17
CA LEU A 114 7.63 -4.41 -1.28
C LEU A 114 7.84 -5.93 -1.30
N ASP A 115 7.36 -6.65 -0.28
CA ASP A 115 7.34 -8.10 -0.39
C ASP A 115 6.41 -8.53 -1.52
N PHE A 116 5.50 -7.66 -1.96
CA PHE A 116 4.60 -7.96 -3.06
C PHE A 116 5.13 -7.49 -4.41
N ALA A 117 6.35 -6.95 -4.46
CA ALA A 117 6.98 -6.49 -5.68
C ALA A 117 8.07 -7.49 -6.09
N PRO A 118 7.76 -8.45 -6.94
CA PRO A 118 8.68 -9.55 -7.20
C PRO A 118 10.00 -9.14 -7.83
N HIS A 119 10.05 -8.02 -8.50
CA HIS A 119 11.27 -7.60 -9.15
C HIS A 119 12.03 -6.53 -8.39
N ALA A 120 11.53 -6.11 -7.22
CA ALA A 120 12.27 -5.16 -6.43
C ALA A 120 13.38 -5.89 -5.70
N ASN A 121 14.56 -5.30 -5.66
CA ASN A 121 15.65 -5.93 -4.97
C ASN A 121 15.77 -5.40 -3.56
N THR A 122 14.71 -4.90 -2.98
CA THR A 122 14.75 -4.29 -1.67
C THR A 122 13.37 -4.43 -1.05
N ARG A 123 13.31 -4.40 0.28
CA ARG A 123 12.05 -4.36 0.99
C ARG A 123 11.69 -2.93 1.39
N ASP A 124 12.54 -1.97 1.04
CA ASP A 124 12.36 -0.60 1.50
C ASP A 124 12.01 0.31 0.35
N VAL A 125 10.85 0.95 0.43
CA VAL A 125 10.54 2.06 -0.45
C VAL A 125 11.40 3.21 0.04
N PRO A 126 12.31 3.75 -0.75
CA PRO A 126 13.18 4.82 -0.28
C PRO A 126 12.37 6.02 0.12
N ASP A 127 12.78 6.71 1.18
CA ASP A 127 12.08 7.88 1.63
C ASP A 127 12.50 9.06 0.75
N PRO A 128 11.62 9.61 -0.06
CA PRO A 128 12.03 10.65 -1.00
C PRO A 128 12.01 12.05 -0.43
N PHE A 129 11.70 12.20 0.86
CA PHE A 129 11.43 13.52 1.43
C PHE A 129 12.58 14.49 1.25
N TYR A 130 13.82 14.02 1.39
CA TYR A 130 14.97 14.89 1.31
C TYR A 130 15.60 14.95 -0.08
N GLY A 131 14.98 14.37 -1.07
CA GLY A 131 15.55 14.35 -2.41
C GLY A 131 14.74 15.18 -3.38
N GLY A 132 15.02 15.02 -4.65
CA GLY A 132 14.31 15.72 -5.68
C GLY A 132 13.20 14.89 -6.27
N ARG A 133 12.64 15.35 -7.40
CA ARG A 133 11.54 14.70 -8.05
C ARG A 133 11.83 13.26 -8.41
N GLU A 134 13.08 12.97 -8.78
CA GLU A 134 13.45 11.63 -9.17
C GLU A 134 13.23 10.63 -8.06
N GLY A 135 13.42 11.04 -6.82
CA GLY A 135 13.20 10.13 -5.69
C GLY A 135 11.74 9.76 -5.55
N PHE A 136 10.84 10.71 -5.83
CA PHE A 136 9.41 10.42 -5.78
C PHE A 136 9.02 9.51 -6.92
N ASP A 137 9.57 9.70 -8.12
CA ASP A 137 9.27 8.83 -9.25
C ASP A 137 9.79 7.42 -9.02
N HIS A 138 10.98 7.28 -8.45
CA HIS A 138 11.53 5.96 -8.15
C HIS A 138 10.68 5.24 -7.10
N ALA A 139 10.27 5.97 -6.06
CA ALA A 139 9.42 5.36 -5.04
C ALA A 139 8.10 4.90 -5.66
N LEU A 140 7.53 5.71 -6.57
CA LEU A 140 6.29 5.32 -7.21
C LEU A 140 6.44 4.10 -8.12
N ASP A 141 7.58 3.95 -8.80
CA ASP A 141 7.82 2.77 -9.59
C ASP A 141 7.71 1.51 -8.74
N LEU A 142 8.35 1.52 -7.57
CA LEU A 142 8.31 0.38 -6.66
C LEU A 142 6.92 0.18 -6.09
N ILE A 143 6.27 1.27 -5.73
CA ILE A 143 4.94 1.24 -5.14
C ILE A 143 3.93 0.66 -6.13
N GLU A 144 4.02 1.05 -7.40
CA GLU A 144 3.06 0.54 -8.38
C GLU A 144 3.24 -0.94 -8.62
N GLU A 145 4.50 -1.40 -8.64
CA GLU A 145 4.72 -2.83 -8.79
C GLU A 145 4.15 -3.60 -7.60
N ALA A 146 4.39 -3.10 -6.40
CA ALA A 146 3.88 -3.76 -5.19
C ALA A 146 2.36 -3.73 -5.15
N ALA A 147 1.74 -2.64 -5.61
CA ALA A 147 0.29 -2.54 -5.62
C ALA A 147 -0.32 -3.61 -6.51
N ARG A 148 0.26 -3.83 -7.69
CA ARG A 148 -0.25 -4.87 -8.56
C ARG A 148 -0.03 -6.26 -7.98
N GLY A 149 1.13 -6.48 -7.37
CA GLY A 149 1.41 -7.76 -6.75
C GLY A 149 0.49 -8.05 -5.58
N LEU A 150 0.20 -7.03 -4.78
CA LEU A 150 -0.70 -7.19 -3.65
C LEU A 150 -2.10 -7.54 -4.13
N LEU A 151 -2.59 -6.83 -5.14
CA LEU A 151 -3.92 -7.12 -5.66
C LEU A 151 -3.99 -8.57 -6.16
N THR A 152 -2.99 -9.01 -6.91
CA THR A 152 -2.95 -10.37 -7.40
C THR A 152 -2.99 -11.37 -6.25
N GLU A 153 -2.20 -11.13 -5.22
CA GLU A 153 -2.15 -12.07 -4.12
C GLU A 153 -3.46 -12.14 -3.36
N LEU A 154 -4.12 -11.01 -3.17
CA LEU A 154 -5.39 -11.00 -2.46
C LEU A 154 -6.49 -11.71 -3.25
N LEU A 155 -6.48 -11.57 -4.57
CA LEU A 155 -7.46 -12.27 -5.39
C LEU A 155 -7.18 -13.77 -5.45
N ASP A 156 -5.91 -14.16 -5.49
CA ASP A 156 -5.58 -15.57 -5.45
C ASP A 156 -5.99 -16.20 -4.12
N GLY A 157 -5.81 -15.47 -3.03
CA GLY A 157 -6.23 -15.95 -1.73
C GLY A 157 -7.73 -16.15 -1.65
N GLU A 158 -8.51 -15.28 -2.30
CA GLU A 158 -9.94 -15.48 -2.35
C GLU A 158 -10.27 -16.73 -3.12
N GLY A 159 -9.63 -16.95 -4.26
CA GLY A 159 -9.89 -18.15 -5.03
C GLY A 159 -9.54 -19.40 -4.25
N ALA A 160 -8.43 -19.39 -3.56
CA ALA A 160 -8.04 -20.54 -2.78
C ALA A 160 -9.00 -20.76 -1.65
N ARG A 161 -9.52 -19.66 -1.08
CA ARG A 161 -10.40 -19.83 0.03
C ARG A 161 -11.70 -20.41 -0.43
N HIS A 162 -12.18 -20.10 -1.59
CA HIS A 162 -13.43 -20.63 -2.05
C HIS A 162 -13.23 -22.02 -2.62
N GLY A 163 -12.02 -22.40 -2.60
CA GLY A 163 -11.72 -23.68 -3.02
C GLY A 163 -12.10 -24.26 -4.24
N GLU A 164 -13.12 -24.30 -4.67
CA GLU A 164 -13.46 -24.99 -5.76
C GLU A 164 -12.95 -24.48 -6.94
N VAL A 165 -12.45 -23.53 -6.95
CA VAL A 165 -12.11 -23.02 -8.09
C VAL A 165 -10.96 -23.58 -8.53
N ALA A 166 -10.71 -24.54 -8.17
CA ALA A 166 -9.62 -25.15 -8.52
C ALA A 166 -9.23 -24.83 -9.87
N GLY A 167 -8.15 -24.85 -10.08
CA GLY A 167 -7.75 -24.67 -11.37
C GLY A 167 -7.92 -23.40 -12.01
N ARG A 168 -8.59 -22.67 -11.43
CA ARG A 168 -8.83 -21.56 -12.03
C ARG A 168 -7.69 -20.72 -11.91
N PRO A 169 -6.95 -20.39 -12.70
CA PRO A 169 -5.83 -19.63 -12.66
C PRO A 169 -6.12 -18.27 -12.36
N SER A 170 -5.46 -17.73 -11.64
CA SER A 170 -5.80 -16.50 -11.27
C SER A 170 -5.73 -15.57 -12.30
N ARG A 171 -5.39 -15.70 -13.05
CA ARG A 171 -5.32 -14.81 -13.98
C ARG A 171 -5.96 -13.64 -13.87
N LEU A 172 -6.65 -13.34 -13.43
CA LEU A 172 -7.35 -12.28 -13.34
C LEU A 172 -6.70 -11.25 -13.98
N GLY A 173 -6.21 -11.31 -14.86
CA GLY A 173 -5.87 -10.25 -15.51
C GLY A 173 -4.76 -9.66 -14.98
N LEU A 174 -4.38 -10.14 -14.06
CA LEU A 174 -3.40 -9.53 -13.49
C LEU A 174 -2.28 -9.88 -14.25
N ARG A 175 -2.41 -10.24 -15.28
CA ARG A 175 -1.47 -10.65 -15.97
C ARG A 175 -0.58 -9.60 -16.01
N PRO A 176 0.43 -9.64 -16.04
CA PRO A 176 1.41 -8.79 -15.95
C PRO A 176 1.38 -7.78 -16.94
N ARG A 177 1.22 -6.94 -16.68
CA ARG A 177 1.08 -5.96 -17.50
C ARG A 177 2.31 -5.76 -17.99
N THR A 178 2.94 -6.20 -18.05
CA THR A 178 4.10 -6.11 -18.64
C THR A 178 4.49 -4.85 -18.97
N SER A 179 4.39 -4.36 -19.14
CA SER A 179 4.75 -3.31 -19.44
C SER A 179 5.43 -2.63 -19.59
N GLY A 180 5.53 -2.55 -19.75
CA GLY A 180 6.22 -1.95 -20.12
C GLY A 180 6.54 -1.06 -19.92
#